data_ae0434f1e94c96bef360148ec402afae
#
_entry.id   ae0434f1e94c96bef360148ec402afae
#
_cell.length_a   1.000
_cell.length_b   1.000
_cell.length_c   1.000
_cell.angle_alpha   90.00
_cell.angle_beta   90.00
_cell.angle_gamma   90.00
#
_symmetry.space_group_name_H-M   'P 1'
#
loop_
_entity.id
_entity.type
_entity.pdbx_description
1 polymer ?
#
loop_
_entity_poly.entity_id
_entity_poly.type
_entity_poly.pdbx_seq_one_letter_code
_entity_poly.pdbx_strand_id
1 'polypeptide(L)'
;PDLLCHIAAASISPCPCPGKTKSTTIVVPPASAARVQFTSAERRVELESGEAHFEVAHDTARPFVVSAGGVAVRAVGTAFNVRLAATAVEVLVTEGKVEVTRDAASASEGVGAAVSSAVVSPQLVAGQRALIAPEGAVANAPIERVSAEVLSVAVRWHSEVMTFSDLPLREAVVLFNRRNETQLVLADDKLGSQKIGGTFAADQVEAFVRLLEKDGDVVAERRGAREIALRRAP
;
A
#
# COMPACT_ATOMS: atom_id res chain seq x y z
N PRO A 1 -10.20 -15.10 18.05
CA PRO A 1 -10.04 -13.80 18.65
C PRO A 1 -10.04 -12.76 17.55
N ASP A 2 -11.06 -11.87 17.58
CA ASP A 2 -11.23 -10.80 16.63
C ASP A 2 -10.14 -9.75 16.89
N LEU A 3 -9.38 -9.41 15.86
CA LEU A 3 -8.34 -8.40 15.94
C LEU A 3 -8.92 -7.05 15.56
N LEU A 4 -9.09 -6.18 16.54
CA LEU A 4 -9.47 -4.79 16.34
C LEU A 4 -8.24 -3.92 16.55
N CYS A 5 -7.83 -3.17 15.54
CA CYS A 5 -6.68 -2.28 15.62
C CYS A 5 -6.93 -0.97 14.86
N HIS A 6 -6.64 0.16 15.49
CA HIS A 6 -6.58 1.47 14.84
C HIS A 6 -5.18 1.69 14.27
N ILE A 7 -5.12 2.15 13.03
CA ILE A 7 -3.88 2.41 12.32
C ILE A 7 -3.86 3.85 11.84
N ALA A 8 -2.84 4.59 12.25
CA ALA A 8 -2.49 5.88 11.66
C ALA A 8 -1.02 5.82 11.25
N ALA A 9 -0.72 6.14 10.00
CA ALA A 9 0.64 6.17 9.44
C ALA A 9 1.47 4.90 9.71
N ALA A 10 1.02 3.74 9.26
CA ALA A 10 1.72 2.47 9.44
C ALA A 10 1.60 1.54 8.22
N SER A 11 2.62 0.73 8.01
CA SER A 11 2.53 -0.45 7.16
C SER A 11 2.29 -1.67 8.06
N ILE A 12 1.18 -2.37 7.87
CA ILE A 12 0.87 -3.58 8.63
C ILE A 12 0.81 -4.77 7.69
N SER A 13 1.65 -5.75 7.99
CA SER A 13 1.48 -7.12 7.51
C SER A 13 0.84 -7.93 8.64
N PRO A 14 -0.49 -8.06 8.68
CA PRO A 14 -1.12 -8.85 9.71
C PRO A 14 -0.79 -10.32 9.51
N CYS A 15 -0.21 -10.89 10.53
CA CYS A 15 0.11 -12.30 10.81
C CYS A 15 0.13 -13.28 9.61
N PRO A 16 1.26 -13.91 9.33
CA PRO A 16 1.34 -14.93 8.29
C PRO A 16 0.43 -16.10 8.69
N CYS A 17 -0.62 -16.34 7.90
CA CYS A 17 -1.34 -17.59 7.99
C CYS A 17 -0.36 -18.74 7.66
N PRO A 18 -0.18 -19.76 8.51
CA PRO A 18 0.73 -20.85 8.24
C PRO A 18 0.33 -21.52 6.91
N GLY A 19 1.26 -21.55 5.95
CA GLY A 19 1.09 -22.20 4.65
C GLY A 19 0.79 -21.30 3.43
N LYS A 20 0.70 -19.97 3.56
CA LYS A 20 0.52 -19.05 2.40
C LYS A 20 1.75 -18.17 2.17
N THR A 21 2.22 -18.14 0.94
CA THR A 21 3.44 -17.44 0.50
C THR A 21 3.29 -15.93 0.30
N LYS A 22 2.06 -15.39 0.33
CA LYS A 22 1.79 -13.95 0.22
C LYS A 22 1.02 -13.46 1.44
N SER A 23 1.52 -12.43 2.11
CA SER A 23 0.84 -11.70 3.18
C SER A 23 -0.03 -10.57 2.59
N THR A 24 -1.08 -10.19 3.29
CA THR A 24 -1.81 -8.96 2.96
C THR A 24 -1.06 -7.78 3.56
N THR A 25 -0.78 -6.76 2.76
CA THR A 25 -0.12 -5.52 3.20
C THR A 25 -1.12 -4.37 3.14
N ILE A 26 -1.17 -3.56 4.18
CA ILE A 26 -1.96 -2.34 4.26
C ILE A 26 -0.99 -1.20 4.56
N VAL A 27 -0.91 -0.23 3.65
CA VAL A 27 -0.08 0.96 3.82
C VAL A 27 -0.98 2.18 3.99
N VAL A 28 -0.86 2.83 5.15
CA VAL A 28 -1.63 4.03 5.50
C VAL A 28 -0.64 5.19 5.64
N PRO A 29 -0.69 6.21 4.77
CA PRO A 29 0.24 7.33 4.82
C PRO A 29 -0.07 8.28 6.00
N PRO A 30 0.85 9.21 6.32
CA PRO A 30 0.60 10.27 7.29
C PRO A 30 -0.67 11.06 6.96
N ALA A 31 -1.41 11.49 7.98
CA ALA A 31 -2.70 12.16 7.89
C ALA A 31 -3.86 11.27 7.37
N SER A 32 -3.69 9.96 7.35
CA SER A 32 -4.74 8.98 7.07
C SER A 32 -4.98 8.09 8.27
N ALA A 33 -6.22 7.61 8.43
CA ALA A 33 -6.60 6.72 9.53
C ALA A 33 -7.47 5.58 9.01
N ALA A 34 -7.18 4.37 9.46
CA ALA A 34 -7.95 3.19 9.13
C ALA A 34 -8.15 2.30 10.38
N ARG A 35 -9.29 1.64 10.44
CA ARG A 35 -9.62 0.63 11.44
C ARG A 35 -9.65 -0.75 10.82
N VAL A 36 -8.95 -1.69 11.40
CA VAL A 36 -8.87 -3.08 10.91
C VAL A 36 -9.70 -3.98 11.80
N GLN A 37 -10.56 -4.80 11.19
CA GLN A 37 -11.39 -5.79 11.84
C GLN A 37 -11.29 -7.10 11.07
N PHE A 38 -10.52 -8.05 11.57
CA PHE A 38 -10.38 -9.36 10.97
C PHE A 38 -11.11 -10.40 11.79
N THR A 39 -12.05 -11.08 11.13
CA THR A 39 -12.83 -12.18 11.70
C THR A 39 -12.47 -13.51 11.01
N SER A 40 -13.09 -14.58 11.45
CA SER A 40 -12.98 -15.89 10.79
C SER A 40 -13.69 -15.91 9.42
N ALA A 41 -14.66 -15.03 9.18
CA ALA A 41 -15.47 -14.98 7.96
C ALA A 41 -14.96 -13.97 6.93
N GLU A 42 -14.45 -12.81 7.36
CA GLU A 42 -13.99 -11.73 6.48
C GLU A 42 -12.83 -10.94 7.07
N ARG A 43 -12.12 -10.24 6.20
CA ARG A 43 -11.06 -9.28 6.55
C ARG A 43 -11.56 -7.89 6.19
N ARG A 44 -12.10 -7.16 7.19
CA ARG A 44 -12.66 -5.82 6.98
C ARG A 44 -11.70 -4.75 7.42
N VAL A 45 -11.60 -3.70 6.60
CA VAL A 45 -10.87 -2.46 6.91
C VAL A 45 -11.80 -1.29 6.65
N GLU A 46 -11.91 -0.39 7.62
CA GLU A 46 -12.66 0.85 7.49
C GLU A 46 -11.68 2.02 7.38
N LEU A 47 -11.70 2.72 6.26
CA LEU A 47 -10.92 3.93 6.04
C LEU A 47 -11.69 5.13 6.58
N GLU A 48 -11.24 5.68 7.71
CA GLU A 48 -11.90 6.79 8.41
C GLU A 48 -11.54 8.15 7.79
N SER A 49 -10.32 8.30 7.28
CA SER A 49 -9.85 9.52 6.62
C SER A 49 -8.62 9.28 5.75
N GLY A 50 -8.45 10.13 4.73
CA GLY A 50 -7.26 10.14 3.88
C GLY A 50 -7.28 9.03 2.83
N GLU A 51 -6.18 8.32 2.69
CA GLU A 51 -6.01 7.28 1.68
C GLU A 51 -5.28 6.05 2.25
N ALA A 52 -5.45 4.90 1.60
CA ALA A 52 -4.72 3.69 1.93
C ALA A 52 -4.49 2.84 0.68
N HIS A 53 -3.33 2.16 0.66
CA HIS A 53 -3.01 1.15 -0.34
C HIS A 53 -3.14 -0.24 0.26
N PHE A 54 -3.67 -1.15 -0.54
CA PHE A 54 -3.94 -2.52 -0.15
C PHE A 54 -3.32 -3.47 -1.16
N GLU A 55 -2.41 -4.33 -0.70
CA GLU A 55 -1.96 -5.51 -1.43
C GLU A 55 -2.57 -6.75 -0.76
N VAL A 56 -3.58 -7.31 -1.38
CA VAL A 56 -4.40 -8.36 -0.78
C VAL A 56 -3.92 -9.74 -1.22
N ALA A 57 -3.52 -10.56 -0.26
CA ALA A 57 -3.25 -11.97 -0.52
C ALA A 57 -4.52 -12.70 -0.99
N HIS A 58 -4.37 -13.55 -2.02
CA HIS A 58 -5.48 -14.33 -2.55
C HIS A 58 -6.06 -15.29 -1.50
N ASP A 59 -7.28 -15.04 -1.09
CA ASP A 59 -8.01 -15.86 -0.13
C ASP A 59 -9.52 -15.78 -0.42
N THR A 60 -10.03 -16.78 -1.11
CA THR A 60 -11.45 -16.87 -1.48
C THR A 60 -12.35 -17.22 -0.30
N ALA A 61 -11.82 -17.88 0.73
CA ALA A 61 -12.58 -18.28 1.92
C ALA A 61 -12.89 -17.07 2.82
N ARG A 62 -12.03 -16.05 2.81
CA ARG A 62 -12.18 -14.84 3.60
C ARG A 62 -11.97 -13.62 2.71
N PRO A 63 -13.02 -13.08 2.12
CA PRO A 63 -12.92 -11.89 1.27
C PRO A 63 -12.34 -10.71 2.06
N PHE A 64 -11.63 -9.85 1.36
CA PHE A 64 -11.11 -8.60 1.90
C PHE A 64 -12.07 -7.47 1.52
N VAL A 65 -12.57 -6.73 2.49
CA VAL A 65 -13.54 -5.67 2.29
C VAL A 65 -12.99 -4.37 2.87
N VAL A 66 -12.93 -3.33 2.05
CA VAL A 66 -12.59 -1.97 2.49
C VAL A 66 -13.84 -1.11 2.46
N SER A 67 -14.21 -0.55 3.61
CA SER A 67 -15.31 0.41 3.75
C SER A 67 -14.75 1.83 3.82
N ALA A 68 -15.27 2.74 3.00
CA ALA A 68 -14.90 4.15 3.01
C ALA A 68 -16.10 5.00 2.56
N GLY A 69 -16.54 5.98 3.35
CA GLY A 69 -17.58 6.93 2.99
C GLY A 69 -18.89 6.29 2.47
N GLY A 70 -19.32 5.16 3.05
CA GLY A 70 -20.51 4.43 2.64
C GLY A 70 -20.34 3.57 1.36
N VAL A 71 -19.11 3.42 0.89
CA VAL A 71 -18.73 2.54 -0.23
C VAL A 71 -17.96 1.34 0.31
N ALA A 72 -18.30 0.13 -0.15
CA ALA A 72 -17.56 -1.08 0.15
C ALA A 72 -16.84 -1.60 -1.10
N VAL A 73 -15.55 -1.83 -0.99
CA VAL A 73 -14.68 -2.39 -2.03
C VAL A 73 -14.29 -3.80 -1.63
N ARG A 74 -14.76 -4.79 -2.39
CA ARG A 74 -14.46 -6.21 -2.15
C ARG A 74 -13.34 -6.69 -3.07
N ALA A 75 -12.33 -7.31 -2.49
CA ALA A 75 -11.14 -7.79 -3.16
C ALA A 75 -10.83 -9.25 -2.84
N VAL A 76 -10.26 -9.97 -3.83
CA VAL A 76 -9.78 -11.33 -3.67
C VAL A 76 -8.45 -11.47 -4.41
N GLY A 77 -7.34 -11.12 -3.75
CA GLY A 77 -6.02 -11.20 -4.35
C GLY A 77 -5.73 -10.10 -5.38
N THR A 78 -5.75 -8.85 -4.93
CA THR A 78 -5.64 -7.64 -5.77
C THR A 78 -4.76 -6.60 -5.10
N ALA A 79 -4.18 -5.69 -5.91
CA ALA A 79 -3.56 -4.47 -5.41
C ALA A 79 -4.40 -3.26 -5.85
N PHE A 80 -4.75 -2.38 -4.91
CA PHE A 80 -5.60 -1.21 -5.17
C PHE A 80 -5.43 -0.12 -4.10
N ASN A 81 -5.77 1.11 -4.49
CA ASN A 81 -5.81 2.27 -3.60
C ASN A 81 -7.25 2.68 -3.36
N VAL A 82 -7.54 3.11 -2.14
CA VAL A 82 -8.79 3.79 -1.78
C VAL A 82 -8.45 5.12 -1.16
N ARG A 83 -9.06 6.19 -1.66
CA ARG A 83 -8.92 7.53 -1.13
C ARG A 83 -10.28 8.09 -0.77
N LEU A 84 -10.44 8.52 0.46
CA LEU A 84 -11.63 9.19 0.96
C LEU A 84 -11.41 10.71 0.86
N ALA A 85 -12.02 11.33 -0.14
CA ALA A 85 -12.06 12.78 -0.28
C ALA A 85 -13.39 13.34 0.25
N ALA A 86 -13.47 14.65 0.48
CA ALA A 86 -14.66 15.29 1.04
C ALA A 86 -15.94 15.05 0.21
N THR A 87 -15.80 14.92 -1.11
CA THR A 87 -16.93 14.81 -2.05
C THR A 87 -17.04 13.48 -2.77
N ALA A 88 -16.05 12.59 -2.64
CA ALA A 88 -16.05 11.32 -3.35
C ALA A 88 -15.09 10.31 -2.71
N VAL A 89 -15.39 9.03 -2.93
CA VAL A 89 -14.46 7.92 -2.71
C VAL A 89 -13.82 7.58 -4.04
N GLU A 90 -12.50 7.68 -4.12
CA GLU A 90 -11.71 7.28 -5.28
C GLU A 90 -11.18 5.86 -5.07
N VAL A 91 -11.40 4.98 -6.03
CA VAL A 91 -10.89 3.62 -6.05
C VAL A 91 -10.05 3.45 -7.30
N LEU A 92 -8.76 3.13 -7.16
CA LEU A 92 -7.82 2.88 -8.25
C LEU A 92 -7.28 1.46 -8.14
N VAL A 93 -7.45 0.65 -9.17
CA VAL A 93 -6.95 -0.72 -9.21
C VAL A 93 -5.62 -0.77 -9.94
N THR A 94 -4.58 -1.26 -9.25
CA THR A 94 -3.23 -1.41 -9.82
C THR A 94 -2.98 -2.83 -10.30
N GLU A 95 -3.56 -3.86 -9.63
CA GLU A 95 -3.43 -5.26 -10.03
C GLU A 95 -4.73 -6.04 -9.71
N GLY A 96 -5.15 -6.92 -10.63
CA GLY A 96 -6.32 -7.78 -10.46
C GLY A 96 -7.64 -7.08 -10.71
N LYS A 97 -8.65 -7.39 -9.90
CA LYS A 97 -10.00 -6.83 -9.99
C LYS A 97 -10.66 -6.67 -8.63
N VAL A 98 -11.45 -5.62 -8.47
CA VAL A 98 -12.28 -5.38 -7.28
C VAL A 98 -13.74 -5.20 -7.67
N GLU A 99 -14.64 -5.51 -6.75
CA GLU A 99 -16.06 -5.26 -6.84
C GLU A 99 -16.41 -4.10 -5.91
N VAL A 100 -17.17 -3.13 -6.40
CA VAL A 100 -17.57 -1.95 -5.62
C VAL A 100 -19.07 -1.98 -5.38
N THR A 101 -19.45 -1.84 -4.10
CA THR A 101 -20.85 -1.86 -3.66
C THR A 101 -21.12 -0.73 -2.67
N ARG A 102 -22.37 -0.54 -2.28
CA ARG A 102 -22.70 0.25 -1.09
C ARG A 102 -22.41 -0.54 0.16
N ASP A 103 -21.89 0.12 1.17
CA ASP A 103 -21.69 -0.51 2.47
C ASP A 103 -23.05 -0.65 3.18
N ALA A 104 -23.46 -1.89 3.41
CA ALA A 104 -24.70 -2.19 4.12
C ALA A 104 -24.72 -1.67 5.57
N ALA A 105 -23.54 -1.47 6.18
CA ALA A 105 -23.43 -0.96 7.54
C ALA A 105 -23.78 0.54 7.65
N SER A 106 -23.66 1.32 6.57
CA SER A 106 -24.02 2.75 6.56
C SER A 106 -25.49 3.00 6.18
N ALA A 107 -26.26 1.96 5.86
CA ALA A 107 -27.67 2.08 5.46
C ALA A 107 -28.67 2.12 6.65
N SER A 108 -28.20 2.25 7.89
CA SER A 108 -29.05 2.14 9.09
C SER A 108 -29.74 3.42 9.56
N GLU A 109 -29.75 4.51 8.78
CA GLU A 109 -30.60 5.68 9.09
C GLU A 109 -31.40 6.15 7.87
N GLY A 110 -32.50 5.46 7.56
CA GLY A 110 -33.42 5.92 6.52
C GLY A 110 -34.34 4.82 6.03
N VAL A 111 -35.44 4.65 6.75
CA VAL A 111 -36.75 4.11 6.32
C VAL A 111 -36.80 3.26 5.05
N GLY A 112 -37.05 1.96 5.25
CA GLY A 112 -37.92 1.09 4.48
C GLY A 112 -37.91 1.22 2.97
N ALA A 113 -37.17 0.31 2.29
CA ALA A 113 -37.64 -0.34 1.08
C ALA A 113 -36.73 -1.54 0.79
N ALA A 114 -37.23 -2.73 1.05
CA ALA A 114 -36.71 -3.95 0.45
C ALA A 114 -36.94 -3.86 -1.07
N VAL A 115 -35.95 -3.40 -1.79
CA VAL A 115 -35.80 -3.61 -3.22
C VAL A 115 -34.62 -4.51 -3.45
N SER A 116 -34.91 -5.80 -3.51
CA SER A 116 -34.06 -6.81 -4.15
C SER A 116 -34.01 -6.51 -5.65
N SER A 117 -33.39 -5.40 -6.01
CA SER A 117 -32.93 -5.19 -7.37
C SER A 117 -31.52 -5.79 -7.40
N ALA A 118 -31.24 -6.61 -8.40
CA ALA A 118 -29.89 -7.09 -8.69
C ALA A 118 -28.99 -5.84 -8.83
N VAL A 119 -28.32 -5.50 -7.75
CA VAL A 119 -27.39 -4.36 -7.72
C VAL A 119 -26.25 -4.78 -8.62
N VAL A 120 -26.23 -4.22 -9.83
CA VAL A 120 -25.09 -4.36 -10.73
C VAL A 120 -23.92 -3.66 -10.04
N SER A 121 -23.13 -4.47 -9.36
CA SER A 121 -21.90 -3.99 -8.71
C SER A 121 -20.84 -3.77 -9.79
N PRO A 122 -20.39 -2.55 -10.03
CA PRO A 122 -19.34 -2.33 -11.01
C PRO A 122 -18.06 -3.06 -10.56
N GLN A 123 -17.46 -3.78 -11.51
CA GLN A 123 -16.15 -4.38 -11.33
C GLN A 123 -15.11 -3.48 -11.97
N LEU A 124 -14.10 -3.12 -11.20
CA LEU A 124 -12.93 -2.41 -11.69
C LEU A 124 -11.78 -3.41 -11.89
N VAL A 125 -11.08 -3.26 -13.00
CA VAL A 125 -9.88 -4.06 -13.31
C VAL A 125 -8.62 -3.19 -13.27
N ALA A 126 -7.47 -3.82 -13.28
CA ALA A 126 -6.18 -3.13 -13.29
C ALA A 126 -6.12 -2.01 -14.34
N GLY A 127 -5.63 -0.84 -13.94
CA GLY A 127 -5.59 0.36 -14.78
C GLY A 127 -6.90 1.16 -14.82
N GLN A 128 -7.88 0.82 -14.00
CA GLN A 128 -9.13 1.57 -13.90
C GLN A 128 -9.24 2.32 -12.58
N ARG A 129 -9.85 3.50 -12.66
CA ARG A 129 -10.21 4.37 -11.54
C ARG A 129 -11.70 4.64 -11.55
N ALA A 130 -12.33 4.60 -10.39
CA ALA A 130 -13.71 5.05 -10.21
C ALA A 130 -13.77 6.17 -9.16
N LEU A 131 -14.62 7.17 -9.43
CA LEU A 131 -14.97 8.24 -8.49
C LEU A 131 -16.41 8.04 -8.07
N ILE A 132 -16.65 7.73 -6.80
CA ILE A 132 -17.95 7.36 -6.28
C ILE A 132 -18.41 8.44 -5.29
N ALA A 133 -19.47 9.16 -5.62
CA ALA A 133 -20.06 10.14 -4.71
C ALA A 133 -20.68 9.44 -3.49
N PRO A 134 -20.56 9.99 -2.27
CA PRO A 134 -21.08 9.38 -1.05
C PRO A 134 -22.61 9.09 -1.13
N GLU A 135 -23.38 9.93 -1.81
CA GLU A 135 -24.82 9.78 -1.97
C GLU A 135 -25.25 9.28 -3.37
N GLY A 136 -24.30 9.12 -4.32
CA GLY A 136 -24.55 8.70 -5.69
C GLY A 136 -24.74 7.18 -5.82
N ALA A 137 -25.44 6.72 -6.86
CA ALA A 137 -25.55 5.29 -7.17
C ALA A 137 -24.16 4.77 -7.61
N VAL A 138 -23.64 3.73 -6.95
CA VAL A 138 -22.34 3.10 -7.30
C VAL A 138 -22.34 2.58 -8.74
N ALA A 139 -23.51 2.09 -9.23
CA ALA A 139 -23.66 1.62 -10.60
C ALA A 139 -23.39 2.69 -11.68
N ASN A 140 -23.52 3.97 -11.35
CA ASN A 140 -23.33 5.10 -12.26
C ASN A 140 -21.98 5.79 -12.06
N ALA A 141 -21.08 5.24 -11.24
CA ALA A 141 -19.77 5.83 -11.01
C ALA A 141 -18.97 5.91 -12.34
N PRO A 142 -18.41 7.06 -12.69
CA PRO A 142 -17.56 7.16 -13.87
C PRO A 142 -16.33 6.28 -13.68
N ILE A 143 -16.14 5.32 -14.59
CA ILE A 143 -14.97 4.46 -14.62
C ILE A 143 -14.05 4.97 -15.74
N GLU A 144 -12.87 5.40 -15.35
CA GLU A 144 -11.86 5.93 -16.24
C GLU A 144 -10.66 4.98 -16.33
N ARG A 145 -10.05 4.88 -17.50
CA ARG A 145 -8.72 4.25 -17.62
C ARG A 145 -7.64 5.26 -17.30
N VAL A 146 -6.76 4.90 -16.42
CA VAL A 146 -5.61 5.75 -16.05
C VAL A 146 -4.37 5.35 -16.83
N SER A 147 -3.54 6.35 -17.15
CA SER A 147 -2.27 6.10 -17.85
C SER A 147 -1.28 5.35 -16.93
N ALA A 148 -0.29 4.68 -17.55
CA ALA A 148 0.77 4.00 -16.82
C ALA A 148 1.56 4.94 -15.90
N GLU A 149 1.66 6.23 -16.25
CA GLU A 149 2.30 7.25 -15.43
C GLU A 149 1.53 7.49 -14.12
N VAL A 150 0.21 7.65 -14.20
CA VAL A 150 -0.66 7.82 -13.02
C VAL A 150 -0.60 6.59 -12.12
N LEU A 151 -0.61 5.39 -12.71
CA LEU A 151 -0.43 4.14 -11.96
C LEU A 151 0.93 4.11 -11.26
N SER A 152 2.00 4.50 -11.94
CA SER A 152 3.34 4.50 -11.35
C SER A 152 3.47 5.48 -10.17
N VAL A 153 2.81 6.63 -10.24
CA VAL A 153 2.76 7.60 -9.13
C VAL A 153 1.94 7.04 -7.97
N ALA A 154 0.78 6.45 -8.26
CA ALA A 154 -0.08 5.83 -7.25
C ALA A 154 0.59 4.63 -6.54
N VAL A 155 1.52 3.94 -7.22
CA VAL A 155 2.29 2.84 -6.64
C VAL A 155 3.50 3.32 -5.85
N ARG A 156 4.11 4.46 -6.21
CA ARG A 156 5.35 4.94 -5.57
C ARG A 156 5.22 5.31 -4.10
N TRP A 157 4.11 5.88 -3.67
CA TRP A 157 4.00 6.37 -2.29
C TRP A 157 3.79 5.27 -1.25
N HIS A 158 3.44 4.06 -1.68
CA HIS A 158 3.31 2.89 -0.80
C HIS A 158 4.45 1.88 -0.95
N SER A 159 5.53 2.24 -1.61
CA SER A 159 6.77 1.48 -1.53
C SER A 159 7.07 1.18 -0.07
N GLU A 160 7.31 -0.09 0.25
CA GLU A 160 7.61 -0.52 1.62
C GLU A 160 8.61 0.44 2.26
N VAL A 161 8.21 1.03 3.35
CA VAL A 161 9.07 1.95 4.10
C VAL A 161 9.90 1.12 5.06
N MET A 162 11.23 1.19 4.93
CA MET A 162 12.18 0.59 5.85
C MET A 162 12.59 1.62 6.89
N THR A 163 12.32 1.34 8.17
CA THR A 163 12.78 2.18 9.28
C THR A 163 14.00 1.53 9.91
N PHE A 164 15.11 2.26 9.91
CA PHE A 164 16.37 1.84 10.54
C PHE A 164 16.58 2.60 11.83
N SER A 165 16.97 1.89 12.86
CA SER A 165 17.38 2.46 14.15
C SER A 165 18.73 1.86 14.50
N ASP A 166 19.79 2.64 14.32
CA ASP A 166 21.18 2.19 14.58
C ASP A 166 21.60 0.92 13.82
N LEU A 167 21.04 0.70 12.62
CA LEU A 167 21.32 -0.48 11.81
C LEU A 167 22.70 -0.32 11.12
N PRO A 168 23.58 -1.34 11.15
CA PRO A 168 24.81 -1.32 10.37
C PRO A 168 24.54 -1.20 8.87
N LEU A 169 25.30 -0.35 8.17
CA LEU A 169 25.11 -0.09 6.74
C LEU A 169 25.17 -1.38 5.89
N ARG A 170 25.99 -2.37 6.29
CA ARG A 170 26.04 -3.67 5.61
C ARG A 170 24.69 -4.39 5.60
N GLU A 171 23.93 -4.31 6.68
CA GLU A 171 22.62 -4.92 6.78
C GLU A 171 21.56 -4.16 5.97
N ALA A 172 21.63 -2.83 6.00
CA ALA A 172 20.77 -1.99 5.16
C ALA A 172 20.99 -2.26 3.67
N VAL A 173 22.25 -2.36 3.24
CA VAL A 173 22.60 -2.72 1.85
C VAL A 173 22.00 -4.08 1.45
N VAL A 174 22.06 -5.09 2.32
CA VAL A 174 21.42 -6.39 2.05
C VAL A 174 19.91 -6.25 1.90
N LEU A 175 19.25 -5.43 2.73
CA LEU A 175 17.81 -5.21 2.67
C LEU A 175 17.40 -4.50 1.37
N PHE A 176 18.14 -3.48 0.95
CA PHE A 176 17.92 -2.79 -0.33
C PHE A 176 18.14 -3.73 -1.52
N ASN A 177 19.23 -4.49 -1.52
CA ASN A 177 19.59 -5.40 -2.62
C ASN A 177 18.57 -6.53 -2.83
N ARG A 178 17.86 -6.96 -1.80
CA ARG A 178 16.79 -7.97 -1.93
C ARG A 178 15.57 -7.47 -2.70
N ARG A 179 15.36 -6.17 -2.75
CA ARG A 179 14.14 -5.54 -3.28
C ARG A 179 14.36 -4.73 -4.55
N ASN A 180 15.61 -4.52 -4.92
CA ASN A 180 15.97 -3.66 -6.05
C ASN A 180 16.84 -4.40 -7.07
N GLU A 181 16.62 -4.07 -8.33
CA GLU A 181 17.50 -4.55 -9.41
C GLU A 181 18.88 -3.88 -9.35
N THR A 182 18.93 -2.62 -8.88
CA THR A 182 20.19 -1.90 -8.65
C THR A 182 20.81 -2.40 -7.36
N GLN A 183 22.01 -2.97 -7.47
CA GLN A 183 22.73 -3.55 -6.37
C GLN A 183 23.71 -2.55 -5.77
N LEU A 184 23.69 -2.41 -4.45
CA LEU A 184 24.66 -1.66 -3.69
C LEU A 184 25.81 -2.58 -3.28
N VAL A 185 27.04 -2.17 -3.48
CA VAL A 185 28.24 -2.91 -3.11
C VAL A 185 29.10 -2.06 -2.18
N LEU A 186 29.48 -2.62 -1.04
CA LEU A 186 30.41 -1.95 -0.12
C LEU A 186 31.84 -2.22 -0.59
N ALA A 187 32.55 -1.17 -1.02
CA ALA A 187 33.94 -1.27 -1.44
C ALA A 187 34.94 -1.17 -0.25
N ASP A 188 34.43 -0.78 0.93
CA ASP A 188 35.19 -0.67 2.16
C ASP A 188 34.49 -1.37 3.32
N ASP A 189 35.10 -2.37 3.93
CA ASP A 189 34.55 -3.14 5.06
C ASP A 189 34.29 -2.27 6.30
N LYS A 190 35.08 -1.22 6.51
CA LYS A 190 34.88 -0.30 7.64
C LYS A 190 33.57 0.49 7.50
N LEU A 191 33.18 0.83 6.27
CA LEU A 191 31.94 1.51 5.98
C LEU A 191 30.72 0.66 6.38
N GLY A 192 30.83 -0.65 6.22
CA GLY A 192 29.74 -1.59 6.59
C GLY A 192 29.36 -1.59 8.06
N SER A 193 30.23 -1.11 8.94
CA SER A 193 29.97 -1.02 10.39
C SER A 193 29.36 0.31 10.81
N GLN A 194 29.27 1.30 9.90
CA GLN A 194 28.65 2.59 10.17
C GLN A 194 27.16 2.38 10.45
N LYS A 195 26.68 2.95 11.54
CA LYS A 195 25.28 2.87 11.93
C LYS A 195 24.48 3.94 11.20
N ILE A 196 23.37 3.52 10.64
CA ILE A 196 22.43 4.41 9.98
C ILE A 196 21.06 4.37 10.67
N GLY A 197 20.42 5.52 10.70
CA GLY A 197 19.06 5.68 11.22
C GLY A 197 18.22 6.48 10.23
N GLY A 198 16.92 6.23 10.21
CA GLY A 198 15.99 6.95 9.35
C GLY A 198 14.96 6.05 8.71
N THR A 199 14.08 6.69 7.95
CA THR A 199 12.99 6.04 7.24
C THR A 199 13.18 6.21 5.74
N PHE A 200 13.24 5.10 5.02
CA PHE A 200 13.56 5.05 3.60
C PHE A 200 12.53 4.23 2.84
N ALA A 201 12.13 4.70 1.68
CA ALA A 201 11.33 3.87 0.77
C ALA A 201 12.23 2.77 0.18
N ALA A 202 11.76 1.53 0.24
CA ALA A 202 12.55 0.35 -0.11
C ALA A 202 12.98 0.31 -1.58
N ASP A 203 12.25 0.98 -2.46
CA ASP A 203 12.50 1.09 -3.91
C ASP A 203 13.39 2.29 -4.29
N GLN A 204 13.70 3.18 -3.34
CA GLN A 204 14.44 4.42 -3.61
C GLN A 204 15.94 4.30 -3.27
N VAL A 205 16.62 3.37 -3.91
CA VAL A 205 18.08 3.18 -3.76
C VAL A 205 18.86 4.46 -4.00
N GLU A 206 18.49 5.21 -5.04
CA GLU A 206 19.17 6.47 -5.40
C GLU A 206 19.01 7.56 -4.32
N ALA A 207 17.83 7.66 -3.70
CA ALA A 207 17.60 8.61 -2.61
C ALA A 207 18.39 8.22 -1.36
N PHE A 208 18.48 6.92 -1.08
CA PHE A 208 19.29 6.39 0.01
C PHE A 208 20.77 6.71 -0.20
N VAL A 209 21.29 6.46 -1.40
CA VAL A 209 22.68 6.77 -1.75
C VAL A 209 22.98 8.26 -1.62
N ARG A 210 22.11 9.14 -2.13
CA ARG A 210 22.28 10.60 -2.01
C ARG A 210 22.33 11.07 -0.56
N LEU A 211 21.55 10.44 0.32
CA LEU A 211 21.58 10.79 1.73
C LEU A 211 22.91 10.41 2.38
N LEU A 212 23.44 9.21 2.07
CA LEU A 212 24.74 8.77 2.55
C LEU A 212 25.88 9.70 2.06
N GLU A 213 25.80 10.19 0.82
CA GLU A 213 26.76 11.15 0.28
C GLU A 213 26.64 12.53 0.95
N LYS A 214 25.44 12.93 1.34
CA LYS A 214 25.21 14.22 2.01
C LYS A 214 25.82 14.29 3.41
N ASP A 215 25.89 13.15 4.10
CA ASP A 215 26.55 13.05 5.40
C ASP A 215 28.09 13.19 5.29
N GLY A 216 28.64 13.17 4.06
CA GLY A 216 30.04 13.49 3.76
C GLY A 216 31.03 12.35 3.97
N ASP A 217 30.60 11.23 4.55
CA ASP A 217 31.47 10.08 4.84
C ASP A 217 31.51 9.05 3.70
N VAL A 218 30.58 9.15 2.74
CA VAL A 218 30.39 8.16 1.68
C VAL A 218 30.44 8.81 0.31
N VAL A 219 31.11 8.15 -0.62
CA VAL A 219 31.10 8.49 -2.06
C VAL A 219 30.54 7.29 -2.82
N ALA A 220 29.57 7.53 -3.68
CA ALA A 220 28.98 6.51 -4.53
C ALA A 220 29.60 6.53 -5.93
N GLU A 221 30.08 5.39 -6.39
CA GLU A 221 30.63 5.18 -7.72
C GLU A 221 29.72 4.22 -8.51
N ARG A 222 29.18 4.67 -9.63
CA ARG A 222 28.37 3.82 -10.50
C ARG A 222 29.25 2.90 -11.33
N ARG A 223 29.07 1.59 -11.16
CA ARG A 223 29.76 0.55 -11.91
C ARG A 223 28.78 -0.15 -12.85
N GLY A 224 28.44 0.50 -13.97
CA GLY A 224 27.46 -0.02 -14.91
C GLY A 224 26.02 0.43 -14.67
N ALA A 225 25.05 -0.25 -15.30
CA ALA A 225 23.65 0.16 -15.29
C ALA A 225 22.89 -0.20 -13.98
N ARG A 226 23.40 -1.18 -13.22
CA ARG A 226 22.68 -1.77 -12.06
C ARG A 226 23.56 -1.98 -10.84
N GLU A 227 24.74 -1.34 -10.76
CA GLU A 227 25.64 -1.48 -9.63
C GLU A 227 26.15 -0.11 -9.16
N ILE A 228 26.03 0.13 -7.86
CA ILE A 228 26.56 1.33 -7.19
C ILE A 228 27.49 0.87 -6.08
N ALA A 229 28.79 1.20 -6.22
CA ALA A 229 29.79 0.93 -5.20
C ALA A 229 29.87 2.09 -4.21
N LEU A 230 29.72 1.79 -2.92
CA LEU A 230 29.83 2.73 -1.82
C LEU A 230 31.25 2.63 -1.24
N ARG A 231 31.96 3.74 -1.19
CA ARG A 231 33.28 3.84 -0.59
C ARG A 231 33.36 5.02 0.37
N ARG A 232 34.29 4.98 1.28
CA ARG A 232 34.51 6.09 2.19
C ARG A 232 35.06 7.30 1.41
N ALA A 233 34.58 8.49 1.76
CA ALA A 233 35.17 9.73 1.29
C ALA A 233 36.64 9.84 1.75
N PRO A 234 37.56 10.43 0.93
CA PRO A 234 38.97 10.55 1.23
C PRO A 234 39.24 11.44 2.42
#